data_a43d99678c41f22bb3fa73a171d13657
#
_entry.id   a43d99678c41f22bb3fa73a171d13657
#
_cell.length_a   1.000
_cell.length_b   1.000
_cell.length_c   1.000
_cell.angle_alpha   90.00
_cell.angle_beta   90.00
_cell.angle_gamma   90.00
#
_symmetry.space_group_name_H-M   'P 1'
#
loop_
_entity.id
_entity.type
_entity.pdbx_description
1 polymer ?
#
loop_
_entity_poly.entity_id
_entity_poly.type
_entity_poly.pdbx_seq_one_letter_code
_entity_poly.pdbx_strand_id
1 'polypeptide(L)'
;MTRIEIYGKQNCASCTKAKMYCESRDWDFSYLELDRDFTREDVLEKFPGARTFPQIRIHGQNVGGFEDFMKYIDDTGFSNSGHG
;
A
#
# COMPACT_ATOMS: atom_id res chain seq x y z
N MET A 1 6.03 -13.21 -8.71
CA MET A 1 4.86 -12.85 -7.92
C MET A 1 5.06 -11.54 -7.20
N THR A 2 4.24 -10.58 -7.48
CA THR A 2 4.39 -9.28 -6.86
C THR A 2 3.58 -9.22 -5.59
N ARG A 3 4.14 -8.56 -4.60
CA ARG A 3 3.48 -8.45 -3.32
C ARG A 3 3.32 -6.98 -2.94
N ILE A 4 2.09 -6.53 -2.95
CA ILE A 4 1.75 -5.20 -2.52
C ILE A 4 1.10 -5.31 -1.15
N GLU A 5 1.60 -4.55 -0.19
CA GLU A 5 1.02 -4.51 1.15
C GLU A 5 0.57 -3.09 1.44
N ILE A 6 -0.71 -2.95 1.74
CA ILE A 6 -1.29 -1.66 2.05
C ILE A 6 -1.67 -1.65 3.53
N TYR A 7 -1.05 -0.76 4.28
CA TYR A 7 -1.35 -0.58 5.70
C TYR A 7 -2.27 0.61 5.83
N GLY A 8 -3.52 0.35 6.13
CA GLY A 8 -4.54 1.38 6.18
C GLY A 8 -5.27 1.42 7.51
N LYS A 9 -6.29 2.26 7.57
CA LYS A 9 -7.11 2.38 8.77
C LYS A 9 -8.55 2.66 8.36
N GLN A 10 -9.46 2.58 9.33
CA GLN A 10 -10.85 2.89 9.07
C GLN A 10 -11.01 4.39 8.81
N ASN A 11 -12.06 4.74 8.10
CA ASN A 11 -12.40 6.14 7.80
C ASN A 11 -11.27 6.88 7.12
N CYS A 12 -10.62 6.23 6.20
CA CYS A 12 -9.48 6.80 5.47
C CYS A 12 -9.76 6.71 3.98
N ALA A 13 -10.09 7.83 3.36
CA ALA A 13 -10.42 7.86 1.94
C ALA A 13 -9.24 7.43 1.06
N SER A 14 -8.04 7.87 1.40
CA SER A 14 -6.85 7.50 0.63
C SER A 14 -6.54 6.02 0.72
N CYS A 15 -6.79 5.42 1.88
CA CYS A 15 -6.60 3.99 2.06
C CYS A 15 -7.55 3.22 1.15
N THR A 16 -8.80 3.65 1.11
CA THR A 16 -9.80 3.05 0.24
C THR A 16 -9.43 3.21 -1.21
N LYS A 17 -8.94 4.37 -1.60
CA LYS A 17 -8.53 4.62 -2.98
C LYS A 17 -7.40 3.69 -3.39
N ALA A 18 -6.41 3.49 -2.53
CA ALA A 18 -5.30 2.61 -2.83
C ALA A 18 -5.78 1.19 -3.04
N LYS A 19 -6.67 0.73 -2.16
CA LYS A 19 -7.23 -0.60 -2.26
C LYS A 19 -8.02 -0.78 -3.55
N MET A 20 -8.89 0.17 -3.83
CA MET A 20 -9.74 0.09 -5.02
C MET A 20 -8.91 0.16 -6.30
N TYR A 21 -7.84 0.92 -6.28
CA TYR A 21 -6.97 1.00 -7.44
C TYR A 21 -6.37 -0.36 -7.77
N CYS A 22 -5.88 -1.05 -6.75
CA CYS A 22 -5.32 -2.38 -6.95
C CYS A 22 -6.38 -3.37 -7.42
N GLU A 23 -7.58 -3.26 -6.86
CA GLU A 23 -8.69 -4.14 -7.27
C GLU A 23 -9.07 -3.91 -8.72
N SER A 24 -9.09 -2.65 -9.15
CA SER A 24 -9.49 -2.32 -10.51
C SER A 24 -8.49 -2.82 -11.54
N ARG A 25 -7.25 -3.04 -11.11
CA ARG A 25 -6.19 -3.53 -11.99
C ARG A 25 -5.97 -5.02 -11.86
N ASP A 26 -6.75 -5.68 -11.03
CA ASP A 26 -6.61 -7.11 -10.78
C ASP A 26 -5.24 -7.47 -10.22
N TRP A 27 -4.65 -6.59 -9.47
CA TRP A 27 -3.35 -6.84 -8.87
C TRP A 27 -3.48 -7.63 -7.57
N ASP A 28 -2.49 -8.46 -7.29
CA ASP A 28 -2.38 -9.15 -6.01
C ASP A 28 -1.93 -8.16 -4.96
N PHE A 29 -2.69 -8.07 -3.87
CA PHE A 29 -2.30 -7.19 -2.78
C PHE A 29 -2.91 -7.68 -1.48
N SER A 30 -2.34 -7.23 -0.37
CA SER A 30 -2.88 -7.46 0.96
C SER A 30 -3.26 -6.14 1.57
N TYR A 31 -4.45 -6.06 2.12
CA TYR A 31 -4.89 -4.85 2.80
C TYR A 31 -4.94 -5.16 4.30
N LEU A 32 -4.15 -4.42 5.06
CA LEU A 32 -4.04 -4.61 6.50
C LEU A 32 -4.61 -3.39 7.20
N GLU A 33 -5.35 -3.64 8.25
CA GLU A 33 -6.08 -2.56 8.93
C GLU A 33 -5.52 -2.32 10.33
N LEU A 34 -5.33 -1.06 10.64
CA LEU A 34 -4.85 -0.64 11.95
C LEU A 34 -5.76 -1.15 13.06
N ASP A 35 -5.16 -1.69 14.10
CA ASP A 35 -5.82 -2.23 15.28
C ASP A 35 -6.62 -3.51 15.04
N ARG A 36 -6.59 -4.02 13.82
CA ARG A 36 -7.11 -5.34 13.53
C ARG A 36 -5.98 -6.27 13.13
N ASP A 37 -5.13 -5.82 12.21
CA ASP A 37 -4.03 -6.62 11.67
C ASP A 37 -2.66 -6.17 12.14
N PHE A 38 -2.56 -4.94 12.58
CA PHE A 38 -1.30 -4.40 13.07
C PHE A 38 -1.57 -3.24 14.01
N THR A 39 -0.55 -2.84 14.77
CA THR A 39 -0.65 -1.71 15.68
C THR A 39 0.10 -0.52 15.10
N ARG A 40 -0.11 0.64 15.69
CA ARG A 40 0.63 1.84 15.30
C ARG A 40 2.13 1.62 15.44
N GLU A 41 2.52 0.91 16.49
CA GLU A 41 3.93 0.62 16.72
C GLU A 41 4.50 -0.26 15.61
N ASP A 42 3.72 -1.22 15.14
CA ASP A 42 4.15 -2.09 14.05
C ASP A 42 4.43 -1.28 12.80
N VAL A 43 3.54 -0.36 12.46
CA VAL A 43 3.71 0.42 11.25
C VAL A 43 4.87 1.39 11.36
N LEU A 44 5.11 1.94 12.55
CA LEU A 44 6.25 2.84 12.74
C LEU A 44 7.57 2.10 12.65
N GLU A 45 7.57 0.83 13.00
CA GLU A 45 8.76 0.00 12.89
C GLU A 45 9.09 -0.27 11.43
N LYS A 46 8.06 -0.57 10.64
CA LYS A 46 8.24 -0.86 9.22
C LYS A 46 8.45 0.40 8.39
N PHE A 47 7.81 1.49 8.79
CA PHE A 47 7.87 2.76 8.07
C PHE A 47 8.29 3.87 9.04
N PRO A 48 9.59 3.95 9.35
CA PRO A 48 10.06 4.98 10.27
C PRO A 48 9.66 6.38 9.80
N GLY A 49 9.09 7.14 10.71
CA GLY A 49 8.66 8.50 10.39
C GLY A 49 7.30 8.61 9.74
N ALA A 50 6.58 7.50 9.62
CA ALA A 50 5.25 7.52 9.03
C ALA A 50 4.30 8.35 9.88
N ARG A 51 3.53 9.22 9.24
CA ARG A 51 2.56 10.06 9.93
C ARG A 51 1.16 9.93 9.40
N THR A 52 1.01 9.32 8.24
CA THR A 52 -0.27 9.24 7.56
C THR A 52 -0.53 7.84 7.08
N PHE A 53 -1.75 7.61 6.67
CA PHE A 53 -2.16 6.38 6.03
C PHE A 53 -2.73 6.71 4.66
N PRO A 54 -2.64 5.79 3.71
CA PRO A 54 -2.05 4.46 3.82
C PRO A 54 -0.53 4.52 3.81
N GLN A 55 0.10 3.42 4.24
CA GLN A 55 1.54 3.20 4.05
C GLN A 55 1.67 1.95 3.22
N ILE A 56 2.38 2.04 2.12
CA ILE A 56 2.39 0.99 1.11
C ILE A 56 3.80 0.44 0.91
N ARG A 57 3.90 -0.88 0.85
CA ARG A 57 5.16 -1.58 0.55
C ARG A 57 4.95 -2.41 -0.71
N ILE A 58 5.97 -2.45 -1.54
CA ILE A 58 5.94 -3.29 -2.75
C ILE A 58 7.25 -4.05 -2.78
N HIS A 59 7.15 -5.37 -2.85
CA HIS A 59 8.32 -6.27 -2.83
C HIS A 59 9.20 -6.03 -1.60
N GLY A 60 8.59 -5.70 -0.47
CA GLY A 60 9.33 -5.45 0.75
C GLY A 60 9.96 -4.07 0.83
N GLN A 61 9.76 -3.23 -0.17
CA GLN A 61 10.28 -1.88 -0.17
C GLN A 61 9.19 -0.88 0.20
N ASN A 62 9.52 0.04 1.09
CA ASN A 62 8.57 1.06 1.50
C ASN A 62 8.41 2.08 0.37
N VAL A 63 7.18 2.24 -0.07
CA VAL A 63 6.88 3.20 -1.12
C VAL A 63 6.38 4.51 -0.53
N GLY A 64 5.51 4.41 0.47
CA GLY A 64 4.96 5.60 1.12
C GLY A 64 3.45 5.64 1.04
N GLY A 65 2.90 6.84 0.95
CA GLY A 65 1.46 7.02 0.91
C GLY A 65 0.89 6.82 -0.48
N PHE A 66 -0.38 7.21 -0.63
CA PHE A 66 -1.09 7.00 -1.89
C PHE A 66 -0.43 7.74 -3.06
N GLU A 67 -0.02 8.97 -2.85
CA GLU A 67 0.60 9.75 -3.92
C GLU A 67 1.94 9.15 -4.34
N ASP A 68 2.72 8.70 -3.36
CA ASP A 68 3.98 8.03 -3.64
C ASP A 68 3.75 6.74 -4.41
N PHE A 69 2.67 6.04 -4.07
CA PHE A 69 2.29 4.81 -4.73
C PHE A 69 1.97 5.07 -6.21
N MET A 70 1.19 6.11 -6.47
CA MET A 70 0.85 6.48 -7.84
C MET A 70 2.09 6.86 -8.64
N LYS A 71 2.98 7.61 -8.02
CA LYS A 71 4.23 8.01 -8.67
C LYS A 71 5.11 6.81 -8.97
N TYR A 72 5.19 5.87 -8.03
CA TYR A 72 5.97 4.66 -8.22
C TYR A 72 5.47 3.88 -9.44
N ILE A 73 4.16 3.73 -9.54
CA ILE A 73 3.55 3.01 -10.66
C ILE A 73 3.85 3.71 -11.97
N ASP A 74 3.74 5.02 -11.98
CA ASP A 74 3.96 5.82 -13.16
C ASP A 74 5.42 5.77 -13.62
N ASP A 75 6.33 5.92 -12.68
CA ASP A 75 7.76 5.96 -12.97
C ASP A 75 8.32 4.61 -13.42
N THR A 76 7.78 3.53 -12.89
CA THR A 76 8.33 2.20 -13.17
C THR A 76 7.53 1.41 -14.19
N GLY A 77 6.33 1.89 -14.54
CA GLY A 77 5.45 1.12 -15.38
C GLY A 77 4.98 -0.16 -14.71
N PHE A 78 4.91 -0.13 -13.39
CA PHE A 78 4.62 -1.29 -12.57
C PHE A 78 3.34 -2.01 -12.98
N SER A 79 3.41 -3.34 -12.99
CA SER A 79 2.24 -4.18 -13.17
C SER A 79 2.52 -5.53 -12.53
N ASN A 80 1.53 -6.06 -11.81
CA ASN A 80 1.68 -7.39 -11.26
C ASN A 80 0.54 -8.29 -11.68
N SER A 81 -0.12 -7.95 -12.78
CA SER A 81 -1.21 -8.75 -13.26
C SER A 81 -0.76 -10.00 -14.00
N GLY A 82 0.52 -10.15 -14.17
CA GLY A 82 1.06 -11.29 -14.87
C GLY A 82 1.10 -11.11 -16.37
N HIS A 83 0.62 -10.02 -16.85
CA HIS A 83 0.68 -9.74 -18.25
C HIS A 83 1.61 -8.64 -18.51
N GLY A 84 2.41 -8.47 -17.69
CA GLY A 84 3.53 -7.60 -17.85
C GLY A 84 3.40 -6.40 -18.63
#